data_d37564f72cdc71b9b923d8dd14282aa1
#
_entry.id   d37564f72cdc71b9b923d8dd14282aa1
#
_cell.length_a   1.000
_cell.length_b   1.000
_cell.length_c   1.000
_cell.angle_alpha   90.00
_cell.angle_beta   90.00
_cell.angle_gamma   90.00
#
_symmetry.space_group_name_H-M   'P 1'
#
loop_
_entity.id
_entity.type
_entity.pdbx_description
1 polymer ?
#
loop_
_entity_poly.entity_id
_entity_poly.type
_entity_poly.pdbx_seq_one_letter_code
_entity_poly.pdbx_strand_id
1 'polypeptide(L)'
;MVELHERLEPVAARVQLEELRRRGMPSGGEIVRVAGLPDAMVTNPSIPFRCGGRTVLAVRAAPGGEQPHSRTVFCTSDADGVWWPIPGAPELPLEDPFVAFIGGRLVLGGVRVIREGDRVVSWVTDFYRGKGIGDLQRFATGPDHMKDIRLVELADGRVGVFSRPQGQKVIERWGCIAKIGFAVVRDLDHLTAAEIAAAPFLEGTFLPEEWGGANQAYLLANGLVGVVGHAAWGEQIDGVHVLHYYSMAFAVDPRTRRFTQTKVIAARECFVEGPALQPRLRDVAFTAGIVRLPGGRAELWTGLGDLRIGRIEIEDPLVEYESLEA
;
A
#
# COMPACT_ATOMS: atom_id res chain seq x y z
N MET A 1 23.84 8.24 8.38
CA MET A 1 23.91 7.01 7.54
C MET A 1 22.66 6.20 7.81
N VAL A 2 22.14 5.51 6.80
CA VAL A 2 21.02 4.58 6.97
C VAL A 2 21.60 3.27 7.48
N GLU A 3 20.97 2.69 8.51
CA GLU A 3 21.43 1.45 9.16
C GLU A 3 20.25 0.52 9.46
N LEU A 4 20.53 -0.77 9.58
CA LEU A 4 19.58 -1.81 9.96
C LEU A 4 19.59 -2.04 11.47
N HIS A 5 18.42 -2.03 12.10
CA HIS A 5 18.22 -2.17 13.55
C HIS A 5 17.27 -3.31 13.87
N GLU A 6 17.42 -3.96 15.00
CA GLU A 6 16.47 -4.96 15.53
C GLU A 6 15.22 -4.29 16.10
N ARG A 7 15.39 -3.08 16.62
CA ARG A 7 14.35 -2.22 17.18
C ARG A 7 14.72 -0.76 16.96
N LEU A 8 13.73 0.10 16.78
CA LEU A 8 13.91 1.53 16.62
C LEU A 8 13.27 2.31 17.78
N GLU A 9 13.78 3.51 18.00
CA GLU A 9 13.03 4.56 18.68
C GLU A 9 12.18 5.25 17.62
N PRO A 10 10.84 5.28 17.77
CA PRO A 10 9.99 5.80 16.72
C PRO A 10 10.16 7.32 16.57
N VAL A 11 10.18 7.78 15.32
CA VAL A 11 10.18 9.21 14.97
C VAL A 11 8.81 9.56 14.42
N ALA A 12 8.16 10.56 15.01
CA ALA A 12 6.83 10.99 14.61
C ALA A 12 6.74 11.29 13.10
N ALA A 13 5.68 10.83 12.45
CA ALA A 13 5.46 11.03 11.02
C ALA A 13 5.47 12.52 10.63
N ARG A 14 4.95 13.41 11.49
CA ARG A 14 5.01 14.86 11.31
C ARG A 14 6.44 15.41 11.33
N VAL A 15 7.34 14.85 12.16
CA VAL A 15 8.75 15.24 12.20
C VAL A 15 9.46 14.79 10.93
N GLN A 16 9.15 13.59 10.44
CA GLN A 16 9.68 13.10 9.17
C GLN A 16 9.18 13.93 7.97
N LEU A 17 7.94 14.43 8.00
CA LEU A 17 7.42 15.36 6.98
C LEU A 17 8.19 16.70 7.01
N GLU A 18 8.46 17.27 8.18
CA GLU A 18 9.29 18.50 8.29
C GLU A 18 10.71 18.27 7.76
N GLU A 19 11.26 17.08 7.96
CA GLU A 19 12.55 16.72 7.37
C GLU A 19 12.48 16.66 5.84
N LEU A 20 11.41 16.08 5.27
CA LEU A 20 11.17 16.07 3.83
C LEU A 20 11.05 17.50 3.28
N ARG A 21 10.31 18.38 3.95
CA ARG A 21 10.19 19.82 3.59
C ARG A 21 11.54 20.52 3.56
N ARG A 22 12.41 20.27 4.54
CA ARG A 22 13.76 20.86 4.61
C ARG A 22 14.70 20.34 3.50
N ARG A 23 14.58 19.10 3.08
CA ARG A 23 15.37 18.51 1.99
C ARG A 23 14.88 18.90 0.59
N GLY A 24 13.68 19.39 0.47
CA GLY A 24 13.02 19.69 -0.78
C GLY A 24 11.94 18.64 -1.08
N MET A 25 10.69 19.08 -0.91
CA MET A 25 9.54 18.21 -1.12
C MET A 25 9.26 18.02 -2.60
N PRO A 26 8.90 16.80 -3.06
CA PRO A 26 8.41 16.59 -4.42
C PRO A 26 7.22 17.50 -4.72
N SER A 27 7.11 17.99 -5.94
CA SER A 27 6.04 18.86 -6.40
C SER A 27 5.60 18.51 -7.83
N GLY A 28 4.43 18.98 -8.23
CA GLY A 28 3.93 18.75 -9.59
C GLY A 28 3.20 17.41 -9.74
N GLY A 29 2.80 16.77 -8.64
CA GLY A 29 1.96 15.58 -8.70
C GLY A 29 0.62 15.84 -9.37
N GLU A 30 0.21 14.96 -10.28
CA GLU A 30 -0.96 15.10 -11.14
C GLU A 30 -2.07 14.13 -10.77
N ILE A 31 -3.28 14.40 -11.26
CA ILE A 31 -4.43 13.50 -11.14
C ILE A 31 -4.44 12.55 -12.33
N VAL A 32 -4.47 11.26 -12.05
CA VAL A 32 -4.62 10.22 -13.06
C VAL A 32 -6.07 10.18 -13.54
N ARG A 33 -6.27 10.26 -14.85
CA ARG A 33 -7.58 10.21 -15.48
C ARG A 33 -8.01 8.77 -15.72
N VAL A 34 -9.12 8.38 -15.10
CA VAL A 34 -9.79 7.10 -15.36
C VAL A 34 -11.16 7.43 -15.96
N ALA A 35 -11.46 6.85 -17.11
CA ALA A 35 -12.74 7.06 -17.82
C ALA A 35 -13.48 5.72 -18.00
N GLY A 36 -14.73 5.77 -18.53
CA GLY A 36 -15.53 4.57 -18.75
C GLY A 36 -16.18 3.96 -17.51
N LEU A 37 -16.13 4.66 -16.36
CA LEU A 37 -16.80 4.31 -15.11
C LEU A 37 -17.65 5.49 -14.61
N PRO A 38 -18.67 5.93 -15.36
CA PRO A 38 -19.35 7.23 -15.13
C PRO A 38 -20.03 7.35 -13.77
N ASP A 39 -20.49 6.23 -13.21
CA ASP A 39 -21.23 6.20 -11.95
C ASP A 39 -20.38 5.73 -10.77
N ALA A 40 -19.05 5.71 -10.92
CA ALA A 40 -18.16 5.24 -9.89
C ALA A 40 -17.12 6.29 -9.48
N MET A 41 -16.94 6.42 -8.18
CA MET A 41 -15.75 7.04 -7.61
C MET A 41 -14.56 6.08 -7.79
N VAL A 42 -13.45 6.56 -8.35
CA VAL A 42 -12.27 5.74 -8.62
C VAL A 42 -11.09 6.27 -7.82
N THR A 43 -10.50 5.41 -6.99
CA THR A 43 -9.41 5.75 -6.08
C THR A 43 -8.52 4.54 -5.75
N ASN A 44 -7.53 4.73 -4.89
CA ASN A 44 -6.68 3.70 -4.27
C ASN A 44 -6.27 2.60 -5.27
N PRO A 45 -5.40 2.90 -6.24
CA PRO A 45 -4.99 1.95 -7.26
C PRO A 45 -3.96 0.96 -6.71
N SER A 46 -3.66 -0.09 -7.49
CA SER A 46 -2.35 -0.76 -7.45
C SER A 46 -1.27 0.12 -8.07
N ILE A 47 -0.02 -0.32 -8.08
CA ILE A 47 0.94 0.19 -9.08
C ILE A 47 0.57 -0.34 -10.47
N PRO A 48 0.92 0.37 -11.57
CA PRO A 48 0.87 -0.20 -12.91
C PRO A 48 1.75 -1.44 -13.04
N PHE A 49 1.27 -2.47 -13.74
CA PHE A 49 1.99 -3.71 -13.94
C PHE A 49 1.82 -4.25 -15.35
N ARG A 50 2.74 -5.11 -15.80
CA ARG A 50 2.69 -5.73 -17.12
C ARG A 50 1.89 -7.02 -17.08
N CYS A 51 0.86 -7.13 -17.94
CA CYS A 51 0.04 -8.33 -18.07
C CYS A 51 -0.47 -8.47 -19.50
N GLY A 52 -0.27 -9.64 -20.11
CA GLY A 52 -0.77 -9.91 -21.47
C GLY A 52 -0.27 -8.93 -22.53
N GLY A 53 1.00 -8.48 -22.46
CA GLY A 53 1.60 -7.53 -23.39
C GLY A 53 1.21 -6.06 -23.20
N ARG A 54 0.32 -5.74 -22.26
CA ARG A 54 -0.13 -4.37 -21.97
C ARG A 54 0.23 -3.93 -20.54
N THR A 55 0.17 -2.63 -20.28
CA THR A 55 0.24 -2.07 -18.94
C THR A 55 -1.18 -2.04 -18.36
N VAL A 56 -1.34 -2.60 -17.15
CA VAL A 56 -2.60 -2.72 -16.43
C VAL A 56 -2.51 -1.94 -15.12
N LEU A 57 -3.59 -1.29 -14.74
CA LEU A 57 -3.80 -0.67 -13.43
C LEU A 57 -5.05 -1.28 -12.81
N ALA A 58 -4.93 -1.86 -11.63
CA ALA A 58 -6.11 -2.25 -10.85
C ALA A 58 -6.54 -1.06 -9.99
N VAL A 59 -7.81 -0.67 -10.07
CA VAL A 59 -8.34 0.48 -9.34
C VAL A 59 -9.52 0.08 -8.47
N ARG A 60 -9.69 0.71 -7.33
CA ARG A 60 -10.90 0.64 -6.55
C ARG A 60 -11.96 1.53 -7.19
N ALA A 61 -13.10 0.95 -7.54
CA ALA A 61 -14.28 1.65 -8.07
C ALA A 61 -15.47 1.45 -7.12
N ALA A 62 -16.04 2.55 -6.63
CA ALA A 62 -17.21 2.55 -5.73
C ALA A 62 -18.40 3.17 -6.45
N PRO A 63 -19.41 2.39 -6.85
CA PRO A 63 -20.60 2.89 -7.53
C PRO A 63 -21.34 3.94 -6.68
N GLY A 64 -21.85 5.00 -7.32
CA GLY A 64 -22.58 6.07 -6.65
C GLY A 64 -21.79 6.87 -5.61
N GLY A 65 -20.45 6.69 -5.55
CA GLY A 65 -19.62 7.25 -4.49
C GLY A 65 -19.79 6.55 -3.13
N GLU A 66 -20.54 5.47 -3.08
CA GLU A 66 -20.79 4.68 -1.87
C GLU A 66 -19.73 3.58 -1.71
N GLN A 67 -18.86 3.73 -0.72
CA GLN A 67 -17.80 2.75 -0.42
C GLN A 67 -18.29 1.30 -0.18
N PRO A 68 -19.51 1.06 0.35
CA PRO A 68 -19.99 -0.30 0.63
C PRO A 68 -19.93 -1.29 -0.53
N HIS A 69 -20.02 -0.81 -1.76
CA HIS A 69 -20.07 -1.62 -2.97
C HIS A 69 -18.81 -1.50 -3.82
N SER A 70 -17.69 -1.19 -3.19
CA SER A 70 -16.39 -1.09 -3.87
C SER A 70 -16.02 -2.42 -4.55
N ARG A 71 -15.43 -2.29 -5.74
CA ARG A 71 -14.85 -3.39 -6.49
C ARG A 71 -13.52 -2.99 -7.09
N THR A 72 -12.69 -3.96 -7.35
CA THR A 72 -11.47 -3.80 -8.14
C THR A 72 -11.80 -3.98 -9.62
N VAL A 73 -11.44 -2.97 -10.42
CA VAL A 73 -11.57 -2.95 -11.88
C VAL A 73 -10.18 -2.85 -12.50
N PHE A 74 -9.93 -3.61 -13.57
CA PHE A 74 -8.67 -3.56 -14.32
C PHE A 74 -8.78 -2.60 -15.49
N CYS A 75 -7.85 -1.65 -15.56
CA CYS A 75 -7.79 -0.63 -16.59
C CYS A 75 -6.48 -0.72 -17.39
N THR A 76 -6.50 -0.22 -18.61
CA THR A 76 -5.32 0.02 -19.47
C THR A 76 -5.36 1.43 -20.00
N SER A 77 -4.19 2.06 -20.20
CA SER A 77 -4.12 3.43 -20.70
C SER A 77 -4.15 3.46 -22.23
N ASP A 78 -4.78 4.51 -22.78
CA ASP A 78 -4.68 4.89 -24.18
C ASP A 78 -3.41 5.75 -24.43
N ALA A 79 -3.31 6.26 -25.66
CA ALA A 79 -2.19 7.11 -26.10
C ALA A 79 -2.16 8.48 -25.39
N ASP A 80 -3.29 8.96 -24.90
CA ASP A 80 -3.44 10.23 -24.17
C ASP A 80 -3.25 10.08 -22.66
N GLY A 81 -2.87 8.85 -22.20
CA GLY A 81 -2.65 8.54 -20.79
C GLY A 81 -3.94 8.41 -19.97
N VAL A 82 -5.10 8.30 -20.61
CA VAL A 82 -6.38 8.04 -19.95
C VAL A 82 -6.54 6.54 -19.76
N TRP A 83 -6.92 6.14 -18.55
CA TRP A 83 -7.14 4.74 -18.20
C TRP A 83 -8.59 4.34 -18.43
N TRP A 84 -8.79 3.21 -19.12
CA TRP A 84 -10.10 2.67 -19.49
C TRP A 84 -10.23 1.23 -18.97
N PRO A 85 -11.42 0.82 -18.50
CA PRO A 85 -11.67 -0.58 -18.15
C PRO A 85 -11.34 -1.52 -19.32
N ILE A 86 -10.69 -2.63 -19.01
CA ILE A 86 -10.36 -3.65 -19.99
C ILE A 86 -11.62 -4.49 -20.28
N PRO A 87 -12.15 -4.50 -21.51
CA PRO A 87 -13.33 -5.27 -21.82
C PRO A 87 -13.16 -6.75 -21.52
N GLY A 88 -14.14 -7.35 -20.80
CA GLY A 88 -14.13 -8.76 -20.42
C GLY A 88 -13.16 -9.14 -19.30
N ALA A 89 -12.43 -8.19 -18.71
CA ALA A 89 -11.68 -8.44 -17.50
C ALA A 89 -12.62 -8.70 -16.30
N PRO A 90 -12.25 -9.58 -15.37
CA PRO A 90 -13.07 -9.81 -14.18
C PRO A 90 -13.13 -8.57 -13.29
N GLU A 91 -14.23 -8.39 -12.58
CA GLU A 91 -14.33 -7.47 -11.46
C GLU A 91 -14.28 -8.29 -10.17
N LEU A 92 -13.52 -7.83 -9.18
CA LEU A 92 -13.37 -8.52 -7.90
C LEU A 92 -13.98 -7.68 -6.77
N PRO A 93 -14.67 -8.29 -5.78
CA PRO A 93 -15.28 -7.58 -4.66
C PRO A 93 -14.22 -7.16 -3.62
N LEU A 94 -13.25 -6.37 -4.05
CA LEU A 94 -12.08 -5.97 -3.26
C LEU A 94 -11.90 -4.47 -3.30
N GLU A 95 -11.53 -3.91 -2.16
CA GLU A 95 -11.00 -2.55 -1.99
C GLU A 95 -9.47 -2.56 -2.00
N ASP A 96 -8.88 -1.42 -2.34
CA ASP A 96 -7.44 -1.14 -2.21
C ASP A 96 -6.54 -2.26 -2.78
N PRO A 97 -6.68 -2.56 -4.09
CA PRO A 97 -5.95 -3.64 -4.71
C PRO A 97 -4.44 -3.41 -4.70
N PHE A 98 -3.67 -4.46 -4.50
CA PHE A 98 -2.24 -4.48 -4.72
C PHE A 98 -1.82 -5.66 -5.58
N VAL A 99 -0.64 -5.60 -6.16
CA VAL A 99 -0.10 -6.65 -7.03
C VAL A 99 1.32 -7.04 -6.62
N ALA A 100 1.64 -8.33 -6.79
CA ALA A 100 2.98 -8.87 -6.70
C ALA A 100 3.18 -9.92 -7.79
N PHE A 101 4.44 -10.20 -8.14
CA PHE A 101 4.80 -11.34 -8.98
C PHE A 101 5.58 -12.32 -8.13
N ILE A 102 5.10 -13.55 -8.02
CA ILE A 102 5.68 -14.59 -7.16
C ILE A 102 5.67 -15.91 -7.92
N GLY A 103 6.83 -16.51 -8.09
CA GLY A 103 7.01 -17.74 -8.88
C GLY A 103 6.57 -17.55 -10.34
N GLY A 104 6.77 -16.35 -10.92
CA GLY A 104 6.36 -16.00 -12.28
C GLY A 104 4.85 -15.87 -12.46
N ARG A 105 4.05 -15.87 -11.38
CA ARG A 105 2.59 -15.70 -11.40
C ARG A 105 2.20 -14.32 -10.88
N LEU A 106 1.14 -13.77 -11.46
CA LEU A 106 0.47 -12.60 -10.90
C LEU A 106 -0.24 -12.98 -9.61
N VAL A 107 0.06 -12.26 -8.54
CA VAL A 107 -0.70 -12.26 -7.29
C VAL A 107 -1.39 -10.90 -7.18
N LEU A 108 -2.70 -10.94 -6.99
CA LEU A 108 -3.51 -9.76 -6.67
C LEU A 108 -4.11 -9.97 -5.29
N GLY A 109 -3.99 -8.96 -4.44
CA GLY A 109 -4.69 -8.95 -3.16
C GLY A 109 -5.49 -7.66 -2.99
N GLY A 110 -6.42 -7.69 -2.07
CA GLY A 110 -7.25 -6.54 -1.72
C GLY A 110 -8.16 -6.85 -0.54
N VAL A 111 -8.83 -5.85 -0.03
CA VAL A 111 -9.68 -5.94 1.15
C VAL A 111 -11.10 -6.33 0.73
N ARG A 112 -11.57 -7.47 1.21
CA ARG A 112 -12.98 -7.82 1.13
C ARG A 112 -13.69 -7.43 2.43
N VAL A 113 -14.65 -6.51 2.32
CA VAL A 113 -15.50 -6.07 3.42
C VAL A 113 -16.65 -7.06 3.59
N ILE A 114 -16.86 -7.52 4.82
CA ILE A 114 -17.93 -8.45 5.20
C ILE A 114 -19.04 -7.65 5.87
N ARG A 115 -20.28 -7.86 5.41
CA ARG A 115 -21.45 -7.11 5.86
C ARG A 115 -22.58 -8.02 6.30
N GLU A 116 -23.37 -7.49 7.24
CA GLU A 116 -24.70 -7.98 7.60
C GLU A 116 -25.69 -6.83 7.35
N GLY A 117 -26.42 -6.89 6.24
CA GLY A 117 -27.18 -5.75 5.72
C GLY A 117 -26.21 -4.57 5.42
N ASP A 118 -26.53 -3.39 5.93
CA ASP A 118 -25.70 -2.17 5.74
C ASP A 118 -24.54 -2.07 6.74
N ARG A 119 -24.50 -2.93 7.76
CA ARG A 119 -23.46 -2.88 8.79
C ARG A 119 -22.21 -3.64 8.36
N VAL A 120 -21.04 -3.00 8.41
CA VAL A 120 -19.75 -3.67 8.31
C VAL A 120 -19.52 -4.47 9.60
N VAL A 121 -19.37 -5.78 9.48
CA VAL A 121 -19.10 -6.69 10.63
C VAL A 121 -17.65 -7.10 10.69
N SER A 122 -16.97 -7.18 9.54
CA SER A 122 -15.56 -7.53 9.45
C SER A 122 -14.95 -7.11 8.10
N TRP A 123 -13.64 -7.28 7.99
CA TRP A 123 -12.89 -7.21 6.74
C TRP A 123 -11.70 -8.17 6.80
N VAL A 124 -11.34 -8.70 5.63
CA VAL A 124 -10.19 -9.58 5.45
C VAL A 124 -9.44 -9.19 4.18
N THR A 125 -8.17 -9.54 4.07
CA THR A 125 -7.46 -9.47 2.80
C THR A 125 -7.62 -10.81 2.07
N ASP A 126 -8.23 -10.79 0.89
CA ASP A 126 -8.24 -11.96 -0.01
C ASP A 126 -7.07 -11.88 -1.00
N PHE A 127 -6.52 -13.05 -1.34
CA PHE A 127 -5.42 -13.19 -2.28
C PHE A 127 -5.84 -14.08 -3.45
N TYR A 128 -5.55 -13.58 -4.65
CA TYR A 128 -5.81 -14.26 -5.91
C TYR A 128 -4.51 -14.50 -6.65
N ARG A 129 -4.38 -15.60 -7.34
CA ARG A 129 -3.23 -15.89 -8.21
C ARG A 129 -3.67 -16.36 -9.58
N GLY A 130 -2.87 -16.05 -10.61
CA GLY A 130 -3.13 -16.46 -11.99
C GLY A 130 -1.89 -16.26 -12.87
N LYS A 131 -1.97 -16.65 -14.14
CA LYS A 131 -0.97 -16.27 -15.16
C LYS A 131 -1.19 -14.83 -15.63
N GLY A 132 -2.41 -14.33 -15.47
CA GLY A 132 -2.81 -12.98 -15.80
C GLY A 132 -4.14 -12.62 -15.15
N ILE A 133 -4.68 -11.46 -15.48
CA ILE A 133 -5.93 -10.95 -14.89
C ILE A 133 -7.16 -11.80 -15.23
N GLY A 134 -7.13 -12.52 -16.37
CA GLY A 134 -8.28 -13.31 -16.86
C GLY A 134 -8.47 -14.67 -16.19
N ASP A 135 -7.48 -15.17 -15.46
CA ASP A 135 -7.51 -16.50 -14.80
C ASP A 135 -7.23 -16.44 -13.29
N LEU A 136 -7.43 -15.26 -12.69
CA LEU A 136 -7.26 -15.06 -11.26
C LEU A 136 -8.20 -15.95 -10.43
N GLN A 137 -7.64 -16.76 -9.54
CA GLN A 137 -8.36 -17.60 -8.60
C GLN A 137 -7.94 -17.28 -7.17
N ARG A 138 -8.92 -17.13 -6.28
CA ARG A 138 -8.64 -16.94 -4.86
C ARG A 138 -7.98 -18.19 -4.29
N PHE A 139 -6.84 -18.01 -3.62
CA PHE A 139 -6.08 -19.13 -3.03
C PHE A 139 -5.87 -18.99 -1.52
N ALA A 140 -5.95 -17.76 -0.97
CA ALA A 140 -5.79 -17.54 0.47
C ALA A 140 -6.66 -16.36 0.94
N THR A 141 -6.94 -16.34 2.23
CA THR A 141 -7.62 -15.26 2.95
C THR A 141 -6.83 -14.97 4.22
N GLY A 142 -6.55 -13.70 4.49
CA GLY A 142 -5.87 -13.23 5.68
C GLY A 142 -6.71 -13.29 6.94
N PRO A 143 -6.12 -12.92 8.10
CA PRO A 143 -6.83 -12.86 9.37
C PRO A 143 -8.01 -11.89 9.34
N ASP A 144 -9.01 -12.19 10.17
CA ASP A 144 -10.13 -11.31 10.42
C ASP A 144 -9.69 -9.95 10.99
N HIS A 145 -10.34 -8.87 10.56
CA HIS A 145 -10.01 -7.49 10.91
C HIS A 145 -8.57 -7.05 10.56
N MET A 146 -7.92 -7.71 9.58
CA MET A 146 -6.59 -7.33 9.11
C MET A 146 -6.62 -6.97 7.62
N LYS A 147 -6.07 -5.79 7.31
CA LYS A 147 -5.84 -5.29 5.96
C LYS A 147 -4.38 -4.84 5.80
N ASP A 148 -4.01 -4.35 4.61
CA ASP A 148 -2.65 -3.93 4.27
C ASP A 148 -1.61 -5.06 4.45
N ILE A 149 -2.02 -6.29 4.13
CA ILE A 149 -1.11 -7.43 4.05
C ILE A 149 -0.45 -7.40 2.68
N ARG A 150 0.87 -7.49 2.61
CA ARG A 150 1.63 -7.42 1.36
C ARG A 150 2.59 -8.58 1.23
N LEU A 151 2.81 -8.99 -0.02
CA LEU A 151 3.66 -10.13 -0.34
C LEU A 151 4.81 -9.70 -1.24
N VAL A 152 5.95 -10.36 -1.10
CA VAL A 152 7.12 -10.18 -1.96
C VAL A 152 7.85 -11.50 -2.15
N GLU A 153 8.29 -11.80 -3.38
CA GLU A 153 9.20 -12.90 -3.64
C GLU A 153 10.60 -12.56 -3.14
N LEU A 154 11.22 -13.45 -2.39
CA LEU A 154 12.58 -13.31 -1.89
C LEU A 154 13.59 -13.94 -2.86
N ALA A 155 14.87 -13.59 -2.70
CA ALA A 155 15.95 -14.07 -3.58
C ALA A 155 16.07 -15.60 -3.65
N ASP A 156 15.64 -16.30 -2.61
CA ASP A 156 15.65 -17.77 -2.53
C ASP A 156 14.31 -18.43 -2.94
N GLY A 157 13.38 -17.65 -3.48
CA GLY A 157 12.06 -18.09 -3.93
C GLY A 157 11.02 -18.24 -2.82
N ARG A 158 11.37 -18.01 -1.54
CA ARG A 158 10.41 -17.91 -0.45
C ARG A 158 9.59 -16.62 -0.56
N VAL A 159 8.55 -16.50 0.25
CA VAL A 159 7.65 -15.36 0.23
C VAL A 159 7.76 -14.58 1.52
N GLY A 160 8.15 -13.31 1.42
CA GLY A 160 8.04 -12.33 2.49
C GLY A 160 6.61 -11.85 2.63
N VAL A 161 6.13 -11.76 3.86
CA VAL A 161 4.74 -11.41 4.21
C VAL A 161 4.77 -10.28 5.21
N PHE A 162 4.24 -9.12 4.83
CA PHE A 162 3.98 -8.02 5.75
C PHE A 162 2.56 -8.12 6.27
N SER A 163 2.38 -8.06 7.58
CA SER A 163 1.09 -8.00 8.25
C SER A 163 0.86 -6.64 8.90
N ARG A 164 -0.40 -6.30 9.14
CA ARG A 164 -0.77 -5.06 9.83
C ARG A 164 -1.94 -5.30 10.79
N PRO A 165 -1.71 -5.91 11.95
CA PRO A 165 -2.73 -5.98 12.99
C PRO A 165 -3.10 -4.58 13.48
N GLN A 166 -4.40 -4.35 13.69
CA GLN A 166 -4.96 -3.07 14.10
C GLN A 166 -6.25 -3.24 14.90
N GLY A 167 -6.71 -2.15 15.50
CA GLY A 167 -8.00 -2.07 16.19
C GLY A 167 -7.90 -2.30 17.67
N GLN A 168 -9.07 -2.38 18.34
CA GLN A 168 -9.18 -2.34 19.80
C GLN A 168 -8.33 -3.41 20.52
N LYS A 169 -8.29 -4.64 19.99
CA LYS A 169 -7.47 -5.73 20.58
C LYS A 169 -5.97 -5.44 20.52
N VAL A 170 -5.52 -4.69 19.49
CA VAL A 170 -4.11 -4.28 19.36
C VAL A 170 -3.80 -3.19 20.36
N ILE A 171 -4.70 -2.22 20.53
CA ILE A 171 -4.57 -1.15 21.53
C ILE A 171 -4.51 -1.75 22.95
N GLU A 172 -5.41 -2.64 23.29
CA GLU A 172 -5.46 -3.29 24.61
C GLU A 172 -4.21 -4.13 24.90
N ARG A 173 -3.70 -4.84 23.91
CA ARG A 173 -2.58 -5.76 24.09
C ARG A 173 -1.21 -5.08 24.00
N TRP A 174 -1.04 -4.07 23.15
CA TRP A 174 0.26 -3.46 22.85
C TRP A 174 0.32 -1.94 23.00
N GLY A 175 -0.77 -1.30 23.39
CA GLY A 175 -0.82 0.15 23.64
C GLY A 175 -0.62 1.03 22.41
N CYS A 176 -0.89 0.52 21.21
CA CYS A 176 -0.73 1.25 19.94
C CYS A 176 -1.87 0.91 18.95
N ILE A 177 -2.11 1.79 17.97
CA ILE A 177 -3.22 1.65 17.02
C ILE A 177 -2.97 0.51 16.03
N ALA A 178 -1.75 0.38 15.51
CA ALA A 178 -1.35 -0.69 14.60
C ALA A 178 0.15 -0.96 14.69
N LYS A 179 0.57 -2.14 14.20
CA LYS A 179 1.98 -2.53 14.04
C LYS A 179 2.20 -3.14 12.66
N ILE A 180 3.44 -3.09 12.17
CA ILE A 180 3.87 -3.84 11.00
C ILE A 180 4.56 -5.11 11.50
N GLY A 181 4.08 -6.27 11.02
CA GLY A 181 4.76 -7.54 11.20
C GLY A 181 5.44 -7.98 9.90
N PHE A 182 6.51 -8.77 10.04
CA PHE A 182 7.18 -9.40 8.90
C PHE A 182 7.50 -10.86 9.19
N ALA A 183 7.03 -11.75 8.31
CA ALA A 183 7.29 -13.18 8.33
C ALA A 183 7.77 -13.66 6.97
N VAL A 184 8.36 -14.86 6.94
CA VAL A 184 8.75 -15.54 5.70
C VAL A 184 8.06 -16.90 5.67
N VAL A 185 7.27 -17.17 4.62
CA VAL A 185 6.67 -18.48 4.36
C VAL A 185 7.38 -19.16 3.18
N ARG A 186 7.31 -20.48 3.11
CA ARG A 186 8.02 -21.27 2.11
C ARG A 186 7.59 -20.92 0.68
N ASP A 187 6.30 -20.80 0.45
CA ASP A 187 5.66 -20.48 -0.83
C ASP A 187 4.22 -20.02 -0.61
N LEU A 188 3.50 -19.68 -1.69
CA LEU A 188 2.11 -19.23 -1.63
C LEU A 188 1.12 -20.27 -1.07
N ASP A 189 1.41 -21.57 -1.19
CA ASP A 189 0.53 -22.63 -0.68
C ASP A 189 0.62 -22.75 0.86
N HIS A 190 1.67 -22.17 1.47
CA HIS A 190 1.85 -22.05 2.92
C HIS A 190 1.38 -20.70 3.48
N LEU A 191 0.79 -19.83 2.65
CA LEU A 191 0.22 -18.57 3.12
C LEU A 191 -1.12 -18.82 3.80
N THR A 192 -1.13 -18.80 5.12
CA THR A 192 -2.34 -19.00 5.94
C THR A 192 -2.62 -17.78 6.82
N ALA A 193 -3.87 -17.62 7.26
CA ALA A 193 -4.23 -16.58 8.22
C ALA A 193 -3.41 -16.69 9.53
N ALA A 194 -3.09 -17.91 9.96
CA ALA A 194 -2.30 -18.15 11.16
C ALA A 194 -0.86 -17.66 11.01
N GLU A 195 -0.19 -17.97 9.88
CA GLU A 195 1.17 -17.49 9.59
C GLU A 195 1.23 -15.97 9.49
N ILE A 196 0.23 -15.35 8.83
CA ILE A 196 0.13 -13.89 8.73
C ILE A 196 -0.06 -13.26 10.12
N ALA A 197 -0.93 -13.83 10.96
CA ALA A 197 -1.21 -13.31 12.30
C ALA A 197 -0.02 -13.48 13.26
N ALA A 198 0.79 -14.52 13.06
CA ALA A 198 1.96 -14.82 13.89
C ALA A 198 3.22 -14.02 13.48
N ALA A 199 3.16 -13.18 12.43
CA ALA A 199 4.31 -12.42 11.96
C ALA A 199 4.91 -11.56 13.08
N PRO A 200 6.21 -11.74 13.42
CA PRO A 200 6.90 -10.92 14.41
C PRO A 200 6.90 -9.44 14.03
N PHE A 201 6.73 -8.54 15.00
CA PHE A 201 6.65 -7.11 14.74
C PHE A 201 8.02 -6.48 14.50
N LEU A 202 8.02 -5.47 13.64
CA LEU A 202 9.10 -4.51 13.47
C LEU A 202 8.91 -3.42 14.56
N GLU A 203 9.58 -3.60 15.69
CA GLU A 203 9.32 -2.81 16.89
C GLU A 203 9.89 -1.39 16.80
N GLY A 204 9.05 -0.40 17.14
CA GLY A 204 9.44 1.02 17.11
C GLY A 204 9.23 1.69 15.75
N THR A 205 8.39 1.14 14.87
CA THR A 205 8.08 1.73 13.57
C THR A 205 7.24 3.01 13.71
N PHE A 206 6.30 3.05 14.66
CA PHE A 206 5.35 4.14 14.88
C PHE A 206 5.25 4.51 16.36
N LEU A 207 4.87 5.76 16.62
CA LEU A 207 4.41 6.18 17.95
C LEU A 207 3.09 5.46 18.33
N PRO A 208 2.73 5.39 19.62
CA PRO A 208 1.50 4.71 20.06
C PRO A 208 0.22 5.24 19.40
N GLU A 209 0.15 6.56 19.14
CA GLU A 209 -0.98 7.25 18.51
C GLU A 209 -0.94 7.25 16.97
N GLU A 210 0.15 6.76 16.39
CA GLU A 210 0.33 6.65 14.95
C GLU A 210 0.03 5.23 14.46
N TRP A 211 -0.23 5.12 13.19
CA TRP A 211 -0.39 3.84 12.49
C TRP A 211 0.16 3.91 11.08
N GLY A 212 0.23 2.80 10.43
CA GLY A 212 0.70 2.71 9.05
C GLY A 212 0.78 1.28 8.59
N GLY A 213 1.33 1.06 7.41
CA GLY A 213 1.45 -0.26 6.83
C GLY A 213 2.33 -0.29 5.59
N ALA A 214 2.75 -1.48 5.19
CA ALA A 214 3.34 -1.73 3.89
C ALA A 214 2.25 -1.67 2.82
N ASN A 215 2.51 -1.00 1.69
CA ASN A 215 1.60 -0.94 0.56
C ASN A 215 2.16 -1.66 -0.67
N GLN A 216 3.48 -1.63 -0.85
CA GLN A 216 4.19 -2.37 -1.88
C GLN A 216 5.58 -2.75 -1.37
N ALA A 217 6.05 -3.96 -1.70
CA ALA A 217 7.37 -4.45 -1.32
C ALA A 217 8.16 -4.89 -2.55
N TYR A 218 9.47 -4.69 -2.51
CA TYR A 218 10.39 -4.87 -3.63
C TYR A 218 11.63 -5.63 -3.16
N LEU A 219 11.97 -6.73 -3.83
CA LEU A 219 13.27 -7.35 -3.62
C LEU A 219 14.36 -6.45 -4.23
N LEU A 220 15.31 -6.01 -3.42
CA LEU A 220 16.43 -5.17 -3.83
C LEU A 220 17.62 -6.03 -4.30
N ALA A 221 18.54 -5.42 -5.06
CA ALA A 221 19.68 -6.11 -5.64
C ALA A 221 20.61 -6.74 -4.59
N ASN A 222 20.69 -6.16 -3.40
CA ASN A 222 21.49 -6.68 -2.27
C ASN A 222 20.75 -7.72 -1.41
N GLY A 223 19.53 -8.14 -1.79
CA GLY A 223 18.72 -9.14 -1.08
C GLY A 223 17.86 -8.59 0.06
N LEU A 224 17.93 -7.30 0.37
CA LEU A 224 16.99 -6.64 1.26
C LEU A 224 15.61 -6.52 0.59
N VAL A 225 14.59 -6.29 1.40
CA VAL A 225 13.24 -5.95 0.93
C VAL A 225 13.02 -4.45 1.17
N GLY A 226 12.95 -3.68 0.09
CA GLY A 226 12.50 -2.30 0.13
C GLY A 226 10.98 -2.24 0.24
N VAL A 227 10.46 -1.37 1.09
CA VAL A 227 9.04 -1.20 1.34
C VAL A 227 8.64 0.25 1.08
N VAL A 228 7.58 0.42 0.31
CA VAL A 228 6.86 1.69 0.20
C VAL A 228 5.50 1.50 0.85
N GLY A 229 5.14 2.38 1.77
CA GLY A 229 3.95 2.26 2.58
C GLY A 229 3.38 3.61 2.97
N HIS A 230 2.58 3.62 4.02
CA HIS A 230 2.06 4.85 4.60
C HIS A 230 2.31 4.91 6.10
N ALA A 231 2.56 6.12 6.59
CA ALA A 231 2.48 6.50 7.99
C ALA A 231 1.27 7.42 8.18
N ALA A 232 0.53 7.24 9.26
CA ALA A 232 -0.70 7.98 9.49
C ALA A 232 -0.89 8.34 10.96
N TRP A 233 -1.60 9.43 11.18
CA TRP A 233 -2.04 9.91 12.49
C TRP A 233 -3.27 10.78 12.35
N GLY A 234 -3.87 11.20 13.46
CA GLY A 234 -5.05 12.05 13.42
C GLY A 234 -5.05 13.12 14.49
N GLU A 235 -5.66 14.25 14.21
CA GLU A 235 -5.85 15.35 15.15
C GLU A 235 -7.20 16.05 15.00
N GLN A 236 -7.58 16.82 16.02
CA GLN A 236 -8.77 17.66 15.96
C GLN A 236 -8.40 19.02 15.39
N ILE A 237 -9.01 19.41 14.26
CA ILE A 237 -8.87 20.72 13.65
C ILE A 237 -10.28 21.27 13.43
N ASP A 238 -10.61 22.39 14.05
CA ASP A 238 -11.93 23.07 13.92
C ASP A 238 -13.14 22.13 14.12
N GLY A 239 -13.05 21.23 15.10
CA GLY A 239 -14.10 20.26 15.41
C GLY A 239 -14.18 19.05 14.48
N VAL A 240 -13.30 18.93 13.51
CA VAL A 240 -13.17 17.77 12.62
C VAL A 240 -11.97 16.94 13.02
N HIS A 241 -12.15 15.62 13.19
CA HIS A 241 -11.02 14.71 13.36
C HIS A 241 -10.36 14.44 12.00
N VAL A 242 -9.31 15.21 11.70
CA VAL A 242 -8.58 15.13 10.42
C VAL A 242 -7.56 14.00 10.49
N LEU A 243 -7.51 13.21 9.42
CA LEU A 243 -6.54 12.14 9.23
C LEU A 243 -5.43 12.62 8.29
N HIS A 244 -4.19 12.32 8.66
CA HIS A 244 -2.98 12.60 7.92
C HIS A 244 -2.37 11.29 7.46
N TYR A 245 -2.18 11.11 6.16
CA TYR A 245 -1.54 9.95 5.57
C TYR A 245 -0.40 10.39 4.66
N TYR A 246 0.80 9.96 4.98
CA TYR A 246 2.02 10.28 4.23
C TYR A 246 2.60 9.02 3.62
N SER A 247 3.07 9.11 2.38
CA SER A 247 3.84 8.03 1.78
C SER A 247 5.18 7.91 2.49
N MET A 248 5.55 6.69 2.86
CA MET A 248 6.82 6.40 3.54
C MET A 248 7.59 5.27 2.84
N ALA A 249 8.91 5.19 3.12
CA ALA A 249 9.77 4.10 2.70
C ALA A 249 10.65 3.60 3.85
N PHE A 250 11.02 2.32 3.82
CA PHE A 250 12.00 1.68 4.69
C PHE A 250 12.50 0.38 4.04
N ALA A 251 13.51 -0.26 4.61
CA ALA A 251 13.99 -1.57 4.15
C ALA A 251 14.05 -2.58 5.30
N VAL A 252 13.92 -3.87 4.96
CA VAL A 252 13.99 -5.00 5.90
C VAL A 252 14.96 -6.05 5.37
N ASP A 253 15.84 -6.57 6.22
CA ASP A 253 16.59 -7.80 5.94
C ASP A 253 15.67 -9.02 6.21
N PRO A 254 15.30 -9.79 5.19
CA PRO A 254 14.37 -10.91 5.36
C PRO A 254 14.94 -12.07 6.19
N ARG A 255 16.26 -12.12 6.43
CA ARG A 255 16.93 -13.18 7.21
C ARG A 255 16.92 -12.87 8.70
N THR A 256 17.22 -11.62 9.06
CA THR A 256 17.38 -11.16 10.45
C THR A 256 16.15 -10.40 10.98
N ARG A 257 15.30 -9.88 10.10
CA ARG A 257 14.23 -8.92 10.35
C ARG A 257 14.70 -7.56 10.87
N ARG A 258 16.01 -7.28 10.79
CA ARG A 258 16.52 -5.93 11.04
C ARG A 258 15.96 -5.00 9.96
N PHE A 259 15.65 -3.79 10.32
CA PHE A 259 15.01 -2.83 9.41
C PHE A 259 15.53 -1.41 9.64
N THR A 260 15.36 -0.56 8.63
CA THR A 260 15.79 0.83 8.68
C THR A 260 14.72 1.69 9.31
N GLN A 261 15.10 2.89 9.79
CA GLN A 261 14.13 3.93 10.14
C GLN A 261 13.20 4.20 8.93
N THR A 262 11.91 4.40 9.21
CA THR A 262 10.98 4.89 8.20
C THR A 262 11.33 6.33 7.83
N LYS A 263 11.08 6.70 6.57
CA LYS A 263 11.16 8.10 6.12
C LYS A 263 9.93 8.46 5.31
N VAL A 264 9.38 9.64 5.53
CA VAL A 264 8.32 10.20 4.66
C VAL A 264 8.93 10.62 3.33
N ILE A 265 8.30 10.23 2.22
CA ILE A 265 8.76 10.47 0.85
C ILE A 265 7.82 11.35 0.04
N ALA A 266 6.56 11.46 0.44
CA ALA A 266 5.56 12.38 -0.13
C ALA A 266 4.38 12.54 0.83
N ALA A 267 3.66 13.64 0.67
CA ALA A 267 2.42 13.94 1.37
C ALA A 267 1.36 14.48 0.41
N ARG A 268 0.14 14.74 0.88
CA ARG A 268 -0.95 15.26 0.06
C ARG A 268 -0.60 16.55 -0.68
N GLU A 269 0.18 17.43 -0.06
CA GLU A 269 0.63 18.72 -0.60
C GLU A 269 1.62 18.61 -1.79
N CYS A 270 2.16 17.41 -2.06
CA CYS A 270 2.97 17.14 -3.26
C CYS A 270 2.14 17.12 -4.55
N PHE A 271 0.82 17.00 -4.43
CA PHE A 271 -0.12 16.84 -5.55
C PHE A 271 -1.00 18.06 -5.74
N VAL A 272 -1.58 18.17 -6.93
CA VAL A 272 -2.58 19.21 -7.24
C VAL A 272 -3.67 19.24 -6.17
N GLU A 273 -3.97 20.44 -5.70
CA GLU A 273 -5.05 20.68 -4.73
C GLU A 273 -6.42 20.20 -5.26
N GLY A 274 -7.30 19.86 -4.33
CA GLY A 274 -8.65 19.48 -4.71
C GLY A 274 -9.40 18.72 -3.62
N PRO A 275 -10.66 18.33 -3.90
CA PRO A 275 -11.57 17.77 -2.90
C PRO A 275 -11.11 16.41 -2.38
N ALA A 276 -11.59 16.06 -1.20
CA ALA A 276 -11.58 14.73 -0.62
C ALA A 276 -13.03 14.22 -0.47
N LEU A 277 -13.19 12.90 -0.34
CA LEU A 277 -14.50 12.26 -0.16
C LEU A 277 -15.22 12.80 1.09
N GLN A 278 -14.46 13.07 2.14
CA GLN A 278 -14.96 13.70 3.39
C GLN A 278 -13.92 14.72 3.90
N PRO A 279 -14.34 15.77 4.62
CA PRO A 279 -13.43 16.79 5.14
C PRO A 279 -12.28 16.23 5.99
N ARG A 280 -12.51 15.13 6.71
CA ARG A 280 -11.50 14.46 7.53
C ARG A 280 -10.38 13.79 6.72
N LEU A 281 -10.59 13.56 5.42
CA LEU A 281 -9.65 12.88 4.53
C LEU A 281 -8.86 13.87 3.65
N ARG A 282 -8.98 15.17 3.93
CA ARG A 282 -8.38 16.23 3.09
C ARG A 282 -6.85 16.13 2.99
N ASP A 283 -6.17 15.57 3.99
CA ASP A 283 -4.72 15.37 4.03
C ASP A 283 -4.31 13.90 3.87
N VAL A 284 -5.07 13.14 3.10
CA VAL A 284 -4.79 11.73 2.84
C VAL A 284 -4.14 11.55 1.47
N ALA A 285 -2.90 11.02 1.47
CA ALA A 285 -2.24 10.42 0.31
C ALA A 285 -1.99 8.93 0.62
N PHE A 286 -2.98 8.07 0.32
CA PHE A 286 -2.89 6.64 0.58
C PHE A 286 -2.02 5.97 -0.49
N THR A 287 -0.85 5.54 -0.08
CA THR A 287 0.18 5.00 -0.97
C THR A 287 -0.26 3.70 -1.65
N ALA A 288 -0.10 3.61 -2.96
CA ALA A 288 -0.19 2.34 -3.69
C ALA A 288 1.19 1.67 -3.76
N GLY A 289 2.21 2.44 -4.12
CA GLY A 289 3.59 2.00 -4.30
C GLY A 289 4.30 2.84 -5.37
N ILE A 290 5.46 2.38 -5.81
CA ILE A 290 6.25 3.06 -6.85
C ILE A 290 6.48 2.16 -8.08
N VAL A 291 6.63 2.79 -9.24
CA VAL A 291 7.24 2.17 -10.42
C VAL A 291 8.64 2.75 -10.54
N ARG A 292 9.67 1.93 -10.32
CA ARG A 292 11.07 2.37 -10.43
C ARG A 292 11.44 2.68 -11.87
N LEU A 293 12.08 3.81 -12.10
CA LEU A 293 12.48 4.32 -13.40
C LEU A 293 14.02 4.34 -13.51
N PRO A 294 14.58 4.41 -14.75
CA PRO A 294 16.00 4.63 -14.94
C PRO A 294 16.49 5.92 -14.25
N GLY A 295 17.79 5.95 -13.90
CA GLY A 295 18.42 7.16 -13.35
C GLY A 295 18.08 7.49 -11.90
N GLY A 296 17.66 6.50 -11.10
CA GLY A 296 17.35 6.71 -9.69
C GLY A 296 16.05 7.50 -9.45
N ARG A 297 15.12 7.41 -10.39
CA ARG A 297 13.78 8.02 -10.30
C ARG A 297 12.71 6.95 -10.09
N ALA A 298 11.55 7.38 -9.61
CA ALA A 298 10.37 6.52 -9.47
C ALA A 298 9.09 7.31 -9.68
N GLU A 299 8.05 6.66 -10.20
CA GLU A 299 6.67 7.18 -10.15
C GLU A 299 5.98 6.65 -8.91
N LEU A 300 5.60 7.53 -8.00
CA LEU A 300 4.75 7.20 -6.84
C LEU A 300 3.27 7.31 -7.25
N TRP A 301 2.52 6.26 -6.93
CA TRP A 301 1.08 6.16 -7.15
C TRP A 301 0.34 6.17 -5.81
N THR A 302 -0.75 6.94 -5.72
CA THR A 302 -1.49 7.15 -4.47
C THR A 302 -2.99 7.28 -4.71
N GLY A 303 -3.79 6.97 -3.68
CA GLY A 303 -5.16 7.46 -3.56
C GLY A 303 -5.15 8.81 -2.82
N LEU A 304 -5.85 9.81 -3.34
CA LEU A 304 -5.92 11.15 -2.78
C LEU A 304 -7.31 11.41 -2.18
N GLY A 305 -7.37 11.57 -0.85
CA GLY A 305 -8.60 11.88 -0.13
C GLY A 305 -9.72 10.85 -0.30
N ASP A 306 -9.38 9.59 -0.60
CA ASP A 306 -10.30 8.50 -0.96
C ASP A 306 -11.24 8.84 -2.14
N LEU A 307 -10.85 9.77 -3.01
CA LEU A 307 -11.69 10.30 -4.09
C LEU A 307 -11.04 10.21 -5.46
N ARG A 308 -9.71 10.32 -5.55
CA ARG A 308 -8.97 10.41 -6.81
C ARG A 308 -7.68 9.59 -6.75
N ILE A 309 -7.08 9.36 -7.90
CA ILE A 309 -5.76 8.76 -8.04
C ILE A 309 -4.75 9.86 -8.35
N GLY A 310 -3.64 9.89 -7.60
CA GLY A 310 -2.49 10.75 -7.83
C GLY A 310 -1.28 9.99 -8.35
N ARG A 311 -0.47 10.64 -9.18
CA ARG A 311 0.82 10.18 -9.64
C ARG A 311 1.83 11.32 -9.56
N ILE A 312 3.05 11.03 -9.10
CA ILE A 312 4.15 12.00 -9.03
C ILE A 312 5.48 11.31 -9.26
N GLU A 313 6.37 11.94 -10.03
CA GLU A 313 7.76 11.50 -10.15
C GLU A 313 8.58 12.01 -8.98
N ILE A 314 9.32 11.10 -8.33
CA ILE A 314 10.17 11.37 -7.16
C ILE A 314 11.57 10.78 -7.37
N GLU A 315 12.52 11.13 -6.53
CA GLU A 315 13.72 10.32 -6.37
C GLU A 315 13.32 8.92 -5.88
N ASP A 316 13.95 7.87 -6.44
CA ASP A 316 13.65 6.50 -6.00
C ASP A 316 14.10 6.30 -4.54
N PRO A 317 13.16 6.19 -3.59
CA PRO A 317 13.48 6.11 -2.17
C PRO A 317 14.22 4.83 -1.76
N LEU A 318 14.29 3.85 -2.66
CA LEU A 318 14.88 2.53 -2.38
C LEU A 318 16.35 2.42 -2.77
N VAL A 319 16.87 3.35 -3.58
CA VAL A 319 18.28 3.34 -4.05
C VAL A 319 19.25 3.38 -2.88
N GLU A 320 18.99 4.19 -1.85
CA GLU A 320 19.89 4.29 -0.70
C GLU A 320 20.00 2.98 0.09
N TYR A 321 18.96 2.15 0.09
CA TYR A 321 18.95 0.86 0.78
C TYR A 321 19.75 -0.21 0.03
N GLU A 322 19.95 -0.06 -1.28
CA GLU A 322 20.76 -1.00 -2.08
C GLU A 322 22.26 -0.91 -1.76
N SER A 323 22.69 0.16 -1.11
CA SER A 323 24.07 0.32 -0.63
C SER A 323 24.34 -0.30 0.74
N LEU A 324 23.29 -0.76 1.45
CA LEU A 324 23.45 -1.41 2.75
C LEU A 324 24.01 -2.83 2.60
N GLU A 325 24.86 -3.21 3.53
CA GLU A 325 25.28 -4.62 3.67
C GLU A 325 24.14 -5.42 4.32
N ALA A 326 23.71 -6.50 3.65
CA ALA A 326 22.65 -7.40 4.08
C ALA A 326 23.19 -8.59 4.88
#